data_bc566dc0731497baff5a17d677558d47
#
_entry.id   bc566dc0731497baff5a17d677558d47
#
_cell.length_a   1.000
_cell.length_b   1.000
_cell.length_c   1.000
_cell.angle_alpha   90.00
_cell.angle_beta   90.00
_cell.angle_gamma   90.00
#
_symmetry.space_group_name_H-M   'P 1'
#
loop_
_entity.id
_entity.type
_entity.pdbx_description
1 polymer ?
#
loop_
_entity_poly.entity_id
_entity_poly.type
_entity_poly.pdbx_seq_one_letter_code
_entity_poly.pdbx_strand_id
1 'polypeptide(L)'
;MDNSDSRIVFDEQLKIEVLTLTGMIENLPPHFHDYYELGYIESGNRRVICQGKEYTAEKGDLLLFNPNDNHTCLELKKGLLDFRCFHITTERMEELVLECIGYSICPYFEPQIVHQSDLIPQIKELIDLIENGSYCDLQKEELLYMIIGDLVAGHAQSLECEQMEISDSIERACGYIEKHYAANISLCDLSSFTGFSKYHFIRMFTKEKGISPYRYIECIKMTEAKKLLKAGEDLSNITYQLGFSSQSHFTNFFKKYARVTPKQYSKLYNA
;
A
#
# COMPACT_ATOMS: atom_id res chain seq x y z
N MET A 1 29.22 -20.36 2.26
CA MET A 1 27.89 -20.64 2.82
C MET A 1 27.01 -19.53 2.27
N ASP A 2 26.10 -19.92 1.42
CA ASP A 2 25.16 -18.99 0.80
C ASP A 2 24.19 -18.50 1.89
N ASN A 3 24.27 -17.24 2.23
CA ASN A 3 23.44 -16.63 3.27
C ASN A 3 22.30 -15.82 2.63
N SER A 4 21.96 -16.16 1.38
CA SER A 4 20.81 -15.56 0.74
C SER A 4 19.53 -16.11 1.37
N ASP A 5 18.67 -15.21 1.84
CA ASP A 5 17.34 -15.56 2.33
C ASP A 5 16.30 -15.03 1.34
N SER A 6 15.33 -15.89 1.03
CA SER A 6 14.21 -15.53 0.16
C SER A 6 12.91 -15.84 0.86
N ARG A 7 12.01 -14.88 0.88
CA ARG A 7 10.67 -15.01 1.47
C ARG A 7 9.62 -14.66 0.44
N ILE A 8 8.61 -15.50 0.32
CA ILE A 8 7.44 -15.25 -0.51
C ILE A 8 6.20 -15.28 0.39
N VAL A 9 5.34 -14.28 0.23
CA VAL A 9 4.07 -14.16 0.96
C VAL A 9 2.97 -13.83 -0.05
N PHE A 10 1.87 -14.57 -0.04
CA PHE A 10 0.68 -14.25 -0.81
C PHE A 10 -0.35 -13.56 0.08
N ASP A 11 -0.84 -12.39 -0.34
CA ASP A 11 -1.94 -11.69 0.32
C ASP A 11 -3.25 -12.05 -0.37
N GLU A 12 -4.09 -12.82 0.32
CA GLU A 12 -5.36 -13.36 -0.18
C GLU A 12 -6.38 -12.26 -0.53
N GLN A 13 -6.34 -11.14 0.17
CA GLN A 13 -7.26 -10.03 -0.04
C GLN A 13 -6.85 -9.19 -1.26
N LEU A 14 -5.60 -8.80 -1.32
CA LEU A 14 -5.08 -8.03 -2.43
C LEU A 14 -4.85 -8.87 -3.68
N LYS A 15 -4.75 -10.20 -3.53
CA LYS A 15 -4.42 -11.17 -4.59
C LYS A 15 -3.09 -10.83 -5.28
N ILE A 16 -2.09 -10.49 -4.48
CA ILE A 16 -0.74 -10.21 -4.95
C ILE A 16 0.26 -11.04 -4.15
N GLU A 17 1.40 -11.34 -4.78
CA GLU A 17 2.52 -12.00 -4.14
C GLU A 17 3.61 -10.98 -3.83
N VAL A 18 4.23 -11.12 -2.68
CA VAL A 18 5.40 -10.32 -2.26
C VAL A 18 6.61 -11.24 -2.22
N LEU A 19 7.66 -10.86 -2.94
CA LEU A 19 8.97 -11.51 -2.87
C LEU A 19 9.96 -10.58 -2.20
N THR A 20 10.65 -11.07 -1.17
CA THR A 20 11.79 -10.41 -0.52
C THR A 20 13.02 -11.27 -0.68
N LEU A 21 14.06 -10.70 -1.29
CA LEU A 21 15.39 -11.30 -1.44
C LEU A 21 16.37 -10.53 -0.58
N THR A 22 17.11 -11.22 0.28
CA THR A 22 18.12 -10.61 1.15
C THR A 22 19.47 -11.30 0.94
N GLY A 23 20.52 -10.51 0.76
CA GLY A 23 21.87 -11.01 0.66
C GLY A 23 22.16 -11.81 -0.63
N MET A 24 21.44 -11.56 -1.71
CA MET A 24 21.62 -12.29 -2.98
C MET A 24 22.94 -11.89 -3.66
N ILE A 25 23.73 -12.89 -3.99
CA ILE A 25 25.03 -12.74 -4.72
C ILE A 25 24.85 -13.13 -6.19
N GLU A 26 23.96 -14.07 -6.49
CA GLU A 26 23.86 -14.71 -7.78
C GLU A 26 23.33 -13.77 -8.87
N ASN A 27 23.79 -14.04 -10.10
CA ASN A 27 23.22 -13.43 -11.30
C ASN A 27 21.94 -14.18 -11.66
N LEU A 28 20.88 -13.46 -11.96
CA LEU A 28 19.68 -14.05 -12.57
C LEU A 28 19.91 -14.14 -14.08
N PRO A 29 19.89 -15.36 -14.66
CA PRO A 29 20.05 -15.53 -16.11
C PRO A 29 18.87 -14.89 -16.86
N PRO A 30 18.97 -14.68 -18.18
CA PRO A 30 17.84 -14.18 -18.97
C PRO A 30 16.59 -15.05 -18.77
N HIS A 31 15.49 -14.40 -18.40
CA HIS A 31 14.18 -15.03 -18.16
C HIS A 31 13.05 -14.04 -18.42
N PHE A 32 11.85 -14.54 -18.44
CA PHE A 32 10.61 -13.75 -18.45
C PHE A 32 9.55 -14.45 -17.58
N HIS A 33 8.53 -13.75 -17.25
CA HIS A 33 7.37 -14.22 -16.51
C HIS A 33 6.09 -13.64 -17.10
N ASP A 34 4.93 -14.21 -16.80
CA ASP A 34 3.61 -13.83 -17.32
C ASP A 34 2.86 -12.86 -16.41
N TYR A 35 3.54 -12.32 -15.40
CA TYR A 35 3.02 -11.34 -14.44
C TYR A 35 3.84 -10.05 -14.46
N TYR A 36 3.29 -8.99 -13.88
CA TYR A 36 4.04 -7.77 -13.59
C TYR A 36 4.91 -7.97 -12.35
N GLU A 37 6.19 -7.62 -12.46
CA GLU A 37 7.07 -7.50 -11.31
C GLU A 37 7.39 -6.02 -11.06
N LEU A 38 6.93 -5.52 -9.92
CA LEU A 38 7.10 -4.13 -9.49
C LEU A 38 7.90 -4.11 -8.21
N GLY A 39 9.18 -3.76 -8.28
CA GLY A 39 10.07 -3.91 -7.14
C GLY A 39 11.13 -2.82 -7.03
N TYR A 40 11.79 -2.75 -5.88
CA TYR A 40 12.83 -1.78 -5.62
C TYR A 40 14.09 -2.42 -5.02
N ILE A 41 15.22 -1.80 -5.28
CA ILE A 41 16.50 -2.16 -4.65
C ILE A 41 16.58 -1.49 -3.27
N GLU A 42 16.56 -2.29 -2.21
CA GLU A 42 16.74 -1.81 -0.84
C GLU A 42 18.21 -1.60 -0.50
N SER A 43 19.10 -2.46 -1.03
CA SER A 43 20.55 -2.29 -0.95
C SER A 43 21.27 -2.97 -2.12
N GLY A 44 22.47 -2.52 -2.42
CA GLY A 44 23.29 -3.06 -3.51
C GLY A 44 23.04 -2.37 -4.85
N ASN A 45 23.49 -3.02 -5.93
CA ASN A 45 23.32 -2.55 -7.30
C ASN A 45 23.34 -3.73 -8.28
N ARG A 46 22.72 -3.53 -9.45
CA ARG A 46 22.69 -4.53 -10.53
C ARG A 46 22.79 -3.85 -11.90
N ARG A 47 23.36 -4.57 -12.83
CA ARG A 47 23.20 -4.31 -14.25
C ARG A 47 22.01 -5.10 -14.75
N VAL A 48 21.00 -4.39 -15.19
CA VAL A 48 19.75 -4.95 -15.69
C VAL A 48 19.75 -4.83 -17.21
N ILE A 49 19.47 -5.93 -17.91
CA ILE A 49 19.23 -5.91 -19.35
C ILE A 49 17.79 -6.32 -19.55
N CYS A 50 16.98 -5.43 -20.12
CA CYS A 50 15.57 -5.67 -20.38
C CYS A 50 15.25 -5.28 -21.82
N GLN A 51 14.64 -6.18 -22.60
CA GLN A 51 14.30 -5.96 -24.02
C GLN A 51 15.51 -5.47 -24.85
N GLY A 52 16.70 -5.97 -24.54
CA GLY A 52 17.96 -5.57 -25.21
C GLY A 52 18.53 -4.20 -24.83
N LYS A 53 17.84 -3.44 -23.97
CA LYS A 53 18.35 -2.20 -23.38
C LYS A 53 19.07 -2.49 -22.07
N GLU A 54 20.19 -1.82 -21.83
CA GLU A 54 20.99 -1.99 -20.63
C GLU A 54 20.78 -0.82 -19.68
N TYR A 55 20.60 -1.14 -18.39
CA TYR A 55 20.36 -0.20 -17.31
C TYR A 55 21.29 -0.51 -16.13
N THR A 56 21.64 0.50 -15.37
CA THR A 56 22.20 0.34 -14.02
C THR A 56 21.11 0.65 -13.01
N ALA A 57 20.86 -0.28 -12.10
CA ALA A 57 19.92 -0.11 -11.01
C ALA A 57 20.66 -0.16 -9.67
N GLU A 58 20.31 0.76 -8.78
CA GLU A 58 20.92 0.89 -7.45
C GLU A 58 19.90 1.20 -6.37
N LYS A 59 20.36 1.28 -5.12
CA LYS A 59 19.47 1.56 -3.98
C LYS A 59 18.59 2.78 -4.26
N GLY A 60 17.29 2.60 -4.09
CA GLY A 60 16.27 3.64 -4.30
C GLY A 60 15.69 3.65 -5.72
N ASP A 61 16.12 2.73 -6.58
CA ASP A 61 15.53 2.59 -7.90
C ASP A 61 14.36 1.60 -7.88
N LEU A 62 13.30 1.93 -8.61
CA LEU A 62 12.12 1.10 -8.84
C LEU A 62 12.26 0.39 -10.19
N LEU A 63 12.08 -0.91 -10.19
CA LEU A 63 12.11 -1.79 -11.36
C LEU A 63 10.68 -2.15 -11.76
N LEU A 64 10.35 -2.00 -13.04
CA LEU A 64 9.03 -2.23 -13.61
C LEU A 64 9.16 -3.24 -14.77
N PHE A 65 8.99 -4.53 -14.49
CA PHE A 65 9.00 -5.55 -15.53
C PHE A 65 7.57 -5.91 -15.92
N ASN A 66 7.26 -5.72 -17.20
CA ASN A 66 5.96 -6.10 -17.76
C ASN A 66 5.91 -7.59 -18.06
N PRO A 67 4.71 -8.20 -18.16
CA PRO A 67 4.57 -9.58 -18.58
C PRO A 67 5.29 -9.83 -19.91
N ASN A 68 6.01 -10.95 -19.97
CA ASN A 68 6.79 -11.41 -21.14
C ASN A 68 8.00 -10.53 -21.51
N ASP A 69 8.35 -9.52 -20.73
CA ASP A 69 9.61 -8.80 -20.90
C ASP A 69 10.79 -9.70 -20.56
N ASN A 70 11.63 -10.01 -21.55
CA ASN A 70 12.85 -10.76 -21.33
C ASN A 70 13.86 -9.86 -20.62
N HIS A 71 14.27 -10.24 -19.41
CA HIS A 71 15.21 -9.48 -18.61
C HIS A 71 16.24 -10.37 -17.90
N THR A 72 17.34 -9.78 -17.49
CA THR A 72 18.40 -10.39 -16.68
C THR A 72 18.97 -9.38 -15.71
N CYS A 73 19.31 -9.83 -14.52
CA CYS A 73 19.94 -9.04 -13.47
C CYS A 73 21.33 -9.60 -13.19
N LEU A 74 22.35 -8.86 -13.56
CA LEU A 74 23.75 -9.24 -13.43
C LEU A 74 24.44 -8.41 -12.35
N GLU A 75 25.45 -8.98 -11.72
CA GLU A 75 26.30 -8.26 -10.78
C GLU A 75 27.00 -7.11 -11.50
N LEU A 76 26.87 -5.89 -10.99
CA LEU A 76 27.59 -4.72 -11.49
C LEU A 76 28.89 -4.48 -10.73
N LYS A 77 28.81 -4.54 -9.39
CA LYS A 77 29.94 -4.47 -8.47
C LYS A 77 29.77 -5.57 -7.44
N LYS A 78 30.89 -6.19 -7.00
CA LYS A 78 30.84 -7.19 -5.94
C LYS A 78 30.06 -6.68 -4.73
N GLY A 79 28.98 -7.34 -4.39
CA GLY A 79 28.15 -6.96 -3.25
C GLY A 79 26.83 -7.71 -3.19
N LEU A 80 26.24 -7.70 -2.01
CA LEU A 80 24.94 -8.29 -1.76
C LEU A 80 23.85 -7.41 -2.36
N LEU A 81 22.77 -8.03 -2.82
CA LEU A 81 21.53 -7.37 -3.23
C LEU A 81 20.43 -7.69 -2.23
N ASP A 82 19.77 -6.66 -1.74
CA ASP A 82 18.47 -6.76 -1.11
C ASP A 82 17.44 -6.14 -2.05
N PHE A 83 16.44 -6.95 -2.43
CA PHE A 83 15.41 -6.58 -3.40
C PHE A 83 14.06 -7.04 -2.90
N ARG A 84 13.05 -6.20 -3.07
CA ARG A 84 11.68 -6.52 -2.66
C ARG A 84 10.72 -6.11 -3.77
N CYS A 85 9.77 -6.99 -4.11
CA CYS A 85 8.83 -6.73 -5.19
C CYS A 85 7.44 -7.31 -4.95
N PHE A 86 6.48 -6.82 -5.73
CA PHE A 86 5.17 -7.42 -5.95
C PHE A 86 5.17 -8.21 -7.24
N HIS A 87 4.54 -9.39 -7.22
CA HIS A 87 4.12 -10.08 -8.43
C HIS A 87 2.60 -9.94 -8.56
N ILE A 88 2.16 -9.36 -9.67
CA ILE A 88 0.75 -9.07 -9.93
C ILE A 88 0.38 -9.72 -11.26
N THR A 89 -0.59 -10.64 -11.25
CA THR A 89 -1.02 -11.29 -12.50
C THR A 89 -1.64 -10.26 -13.46
N THR A 90 -1.67 -10.58 -14.75
CA THR A 90 -2.24 -9.72 -15.78
C THR A 90 -3.70 -9.39 -15.49
N GLU A 91 -4.48 -10.40 -15.10
CA GLU A 91 -5.89 -10.25 -14.76
C GLU A 91 -6.08 -9.34 -13.53
N ARG A 92 -5.23 -9.52 -12.50
CA ARG A 92 -5.31 -8.68 -11.31
C ARG A 92 -4.90 -7.24 -11.60
N MET A 93 -3.91 -7.02 -12.46
CA MET A 93 -3.52 -5.69 -12.89
C MET A 93 -4.65 -4.99 -13.67
N GLU A 94 -5.34 -5.71 -14.56
CA GLU A 94 -6.50 -5.17 -15.28
C GLU A 94 -7.61 -4.75 -14.31
N GLU A 95 -7.93 -5.58 -13.30
CA GLU A 95 -8.90 -5.23 -12.24
C GLU A 95 -8.47 -3.97 -11.49
N LEU A 96 -7.21 -3.89 -11.06
CA LEU A 96 -6.68 -2.74 -10.33
C LEU A 96 -6.73 -1.46 -11.17
N VAL A 97 -6.34 -1.55 -12.44
CA VAL A 97 -6.38 -0.41 -13.36
C VAL A 97 -7.81 0.03 -13.62
N LEU A 98 -8.75 -0.89 -13.88
CA LEU A 98 -10.17 -0.57 -14.02
C LEU A 98 -10.71 0.18 -12.77
N GLU A 99 -10.34 -0.26 -11.57
CA GLU A 99 -10.73 0.40 -10.32
C GLU A 99 -10.03 1.74 -10.09
N CYS A 100 -8.83 1.95 -10.66
CA CYS A 100 -8.11 3.22 -10.58
C CYS A 100 -8.63 4.27 -11.54
N ILE A 101 -8.85 3.91 -12.81
CA ILE A 101 -9.10 4.87 -13.89
C ILE A 101 -10.46 4.70 -14.57
N GLY A 102 -11.24 3.66 -14.25
CA GLY A 102 -12.61 3.46 -14.70
C GLY A 102 -12.73 2.69 -16.02
N TYR A 103 -11.64 2.22 -16.62
CA TYR A 103 -11.66 1.36 -17.80
C TYR A 103 -10.53 0.34 -17.77
N SER A 104 -10.78 -0.84 -18.37
CA SER A 104 -9.85 -1.97 -18.35
C SER A 104 -8.79 -1.81 -19.43
N ILE A 105 -7.54 -1.80 -19.03
CA ILE A 105 -6.37 -1.92 -19.91
C ILE A 105 -5.27 -2.72 -19.21
N CYS A 106 -4.44 -3.39 -20.00
CA CYS A 106 -3.15 -3.89 -19.55
C CYS A 106 -2.11 -2.78 -19.74
N PRO A 107 -1.64 -2.10 -18.67
CA PRO A 107 -0.66 -1.05 -18.82
C PRO A 107 0.68 -1.64 -19.28
N TYR A 108 1.38 -0.93 -20.15
CA TYR A 108 2.79 -1.20 -20.42
C TYR A 108 3.62 -0.10 -19.78
N PHE A 109 4.40 -0.46 -18.77
CA PHE A 109 5.21 0.50 -18.03
C PHE A 109 6.53 0.77 -18.75
N GLU A 110 6.88 2.05 -18.89
CA GLU A 110 8.14 2.53 -19.44
C GLU A 110 8.53 3.86 -18.77
N PRO A 111 9.83 4.07 -18.42
CA PRO A 111 10.95 3.14 -18.55
C PRO A 111 10.88 1.99 -17.52
N GLN A 112 11.58 0.90 -17.79
CA GLN A 112 11.66 -0.26 -16.89
C GLN A 112 12.40 0.02 -15.59
N ILE A 113 13.15 1.12 -15.51
CA ILE A 113 13.80 1.58 -14.27
C ILE A 113 13.46 3.04 -14.05
N VAL A 114 12.91 3.33 -12.88
CA VAL A 114 12.65 4.69 -12.41
C VAL A 114 13.64 4.99 -11.29
N HIS A 115 14.62 5.86 -11.58
CA HIS A 115 15.65 6.20 -10.63
C HIS A 115 15.12 7.03 -9.47
N GLN A 116 15.52 6.68 -8.24
CA GLN A 116 15.16 7.38 -7.00
C GLN A 116 13.66 7.68 -6.89
N SER A 117 12.83 6.65 -7.09
CA SER A 117 11.37 6.79 -7.15
C SER A 117 10.76 7.22 -5.82
N ASP A 118 9.88 8.23 -5.87
CA ASP A 118 9.11 8.71 -4.72
C ASP A 118 8.04 7.70 -4.25
N LEU A 119 7.79 6.62 -5.02
CA LEU A 119 6.83 5.56 -4.65
C LEU A 119 7.43 4.53 -3.67
N ILE A 120 8.75 4.48 -3.50
CA ILE A 120 9.39 3.47 -2.67
C ILE A 120 8.90 3.47 -1.22
N PRO A 121 8.69 4.61 -0.54
CA PRO A 121 8.14 4.61 0.82
C PRO A 121 6.79 3.90 0.95
N GLN A 122 5.87 4.11 -0.02
CA GLN A 122 4.55 3.46 -0.02
C GLN A 122 4.67 1.97 -0.35
N ILE A 123 5.51 1.60 -1.32
CA ILE A 123 5.79 0.20 -1.67
C ILE A 123 6.36 -0.55 -0.46
N LYS A 124 7.32 0.05 0.23
CA LYS A 124 7.91 -0.52 1.44
C LYS A 124 6.89 -0.69 2.56
N GLU A 125 6.07 0.33 2.82
CA GLU A 125 5.01 0.27 3.84
C GLU A 125 4.01 -0.87 3.53
N LEU A 126 3.59 -1.00 2.28
CA LEU A 126 2.66 -2.07 1.88
C LEU A 126 3.28 -3.46 2.04
N ILE A 127 4.53 -3.65 1.61
CA ILE A 127 5.24 -4.91 1.79
C ILE A 127 5.37 -5.26 3.28
N ASP A 128 5.77 -4.30 4.11
CA ASP A 128 5.92 -4.50 5.56
C ASP A 128 4.57 -4.87 6.22
N LEU A 129 3.43 -4.28 5.78
CA LEU A 129 2.11 -4.65 6.27
C LEU A 129 1.73 -6.09 5.88
N ILE A 130 2.01 -6.50 4.65
CA ILE A 130 1.72 -7.86 4.17
C ILE A 130 2.58 -8.87 4.92
N GLU A 131 3.89 -8.65 5.00
CA GLU A 131 4.83 -9.58 5.64
C GLU A 131 4.60 -9.75 7.14
N ASN A 132 4.16 -8.70 7.83
CA ASN A 132 3.86 -8.74 9.26
C ASN A 132 2.44 -9.21 9.57
N GLY A 133 1.65 -9.60 8.58
CA GLY A 133 0.29 -10.11 8.75
C GLY A 133 -0.65 -9.05 9.33
N SER A 134 -0.56 -7.81 8.86
CA SER A 134 -1.47 -6.75 9.28
C SER A 134 -2.91 -7.07 8.89
N TYR A 135 -3.83 -6.94 9.84
CA TYR A 135 -5.27 -7.15 9.64
C TYR A 135 -5.99 -5.87 9.15
N CYS A 136 -5.26 -4.83 8.76
CA CYS A 136 -5.87 -3.61 8.29
C CYS A 136 -6.02 -3.61 6.77
N ASP A 137 -7.07 -4.27 6.31
CA ASP A 137 -7.35 -4.47 4.89
C ASP A 137 -7.50 -3.15 4.13
N LEU A 138 -8.21 -2.18 4.71
CA LEU A 138 -8.39 -0.87 4.09
C LEU A 138 -7.06 -0.13 3.86
N GLN A 139 -6.10 -0.21 4.80
CA GLN A 139 -4.80 0.43 4.64
C GLN A 139 -3.98 -0.21 3.51
N LYS A 140 -4.00 -1.54 3.43
CA LYS A 140 -3.33 -2.27 2.34
C LYS A 140 -3.94 -1.93 0.98
N GLU A 141 -5.27 -1.88 0.90
CA GLU A 141 -5.97 -1.47 -0.33
C GLU A 141 -5.62 -0.03 -0.73
N GLU A 142 -5.68 0.93 0.19
CA GLU A 142 -5.31 2.33 -0.09
C GLU A 142 -3.90 2.42 -0.69
N LEU A 143 -2.91 1.79 -0.05
CA LEU A 143 -1.54 1.82 -0.53
C LEU A 143 -1.40 1.20 -1.91
N LEU A 144 -2.02 0.01 -2.14
CA LEU A 144 -1.96 -0.65 -3.44
C LEU A 144 -2.58 0.22 -4.55
N TYR A 145 -3.78 0.77 -4.34
CA TYR A 145 -4.44 1.62 -5.35
C TYR A 145 -3.67 2.92 -5.59
N MET A 146 -3.06 3.52 -4.57
CA MET A 146 -2.21 4.69 -4.76
C MET A 146 -0.96 4.35 -5.57
N ILE A 147 -0.27 3.26 -5.25
CA ILE A 147 0.91 2.82 -5.99
C ILE A 147 0.57 2.56 -7.46
N ILE A 148 -0.46 1.73 -7.73
CA ILE A 148 -0.84 1.38 -9.10
C ILE A 148 -1.35 2.60 -9.87
N GLY A 149 -2.17 3.44 -9.24
CA GLY A 149 -2.68 4.64 -9.88
C GLY A 149 -1.59 5.64 -10.24
N ASP A 150 -0.61 5.86 -9.35
CA ASP A 150 0.53 6.73 -9.63
C ASP A 150 1.47 6.15 -10.69
N LEU A 151 1.67 4.81 -10.71
CA LEU A 151 2.42 4.13 -11.78
C LEU A 151 1.73 4.28 -13.14
N VAL A 152 0.42 4.06 -13.20
CA VAL A 152 -0.35 4.22 -14.44
C VAL A 152 -0.31 5.67 -14.92
N ALA A 153 -0.50 6.64 -14.02
CA ALA A 153 -0.51 8.06 -14.38
C ALA A 153 0.87 8.58 -14.82
N GLY A 154 1.96 8.04 -14.26
CA GLY A 154 3.31 8.53 -14.51
C GLY A 154 4.09 7.73 -15.55
N HIS A 155 3.80 6.45 -15.74
CA HIS A 155 4.65 5.52 -16.49
C HIS A 155 3.91 4.62 -17.48
N ALA A 156 2.55 4.62 -17.51
CA ALA A 156 1.82 3.94 -18.59
C ALA A 156 1.69 4.86 -19.81
N GLN A 157 1.78 4.29 -20.99
CA GLN A 157 1.64 5.06 -22.25
C GLN A 157 0.23 5.65 -22.36
N SER A 158 0.20 6.97 -22.35
CA SER A 158 -0.89 7.97 -22.48
C SER A 158 -2.34 7.60 -22.14
N LEU A 159 -2.87 8.32 -21.14
CA LEU A 159 -4.30 8.47 -20.87
C LEU A 159 -4.65 9.88 -20.40
N GLU A 160 -5.59 10.56 -21.07
CA GLU A 160 -6.13 11.87 -20.66
C GLU A 160 -7.41 11.70 -19.80
N CYS A 161 -7.58 12.49 -18.75
CA CYS A 161 -8.74 12.45 -17.87
C CYS A 161 -9.31 13.85 -17.54
N GLU A 162 -10.66 13.98 -17.51
CA GLU A 162 -11.41 15.22 -17.23
C GLU A 162 -11.70 15.42 -15.74
N GLN A 163 -11.80 16.69 -15.31
CA GLN A 163 -12.08 17.11 -13.92
C GLN A 163 -13.58 17.29 -13.65
N MET A 164 -14.11 16.77 -12.53
CA MET A 164 -15.48 16.96 -12.05
C MET A 164 -15.55 17.54 -10.62
N GLU A 165 -16.69 18.16 -10.25
CA GLU A 165 -16.95 18.84 -8.98
C GLU A 165 -16.93 17.91 -7.76
N ILE A 166 -16.03 18.20 -6.80
CA ILE A 166 -15.47 17.22 -5.86
C ILE A 166 -16.00 17.38 -4.42
N SER A 167 -16.28 18.63 -3.97
CA SER A 167 -16.44 18.94 -2.54
C SER A 167 -17.59 18.19 -1.83
N ASP A 168 -18.81 18.22 -2.38
CA ASP A 168 -19.98 17.60 -1.75
C ASP A 168 -19.85 16.07 -1.63
N SER A 169 -19.11 15.45 -2.54
CA SER A 169 -18.93 13.98 -2.55
C SER A 169 -18.00 13.52 -1.43
N ILE A 170 -16.94 14.27 -1.17
CA ILE A 170 -16.01 13.97 -0.07
C ILE A 170 -16.69 14.21 1.29
N GLU A 171 -17.49 15.27 1.44
CA GLU A 171 -18.26 15.50 2.67
C GLU A 171 -19.26 14.38 2.96
N ARG A 172 -19.92 13.85 1.93
CA ARG A 172 -20.81 12.67 2.09
C ARG A 172 -20.04 11.44 2.57
N ALA A 173 -18.84 11.20 2.04
CA ALA A 173 -17.98 10.10 2.49
C ALA A 173 -17.54 10.29 3.95
N CYS A 174 -17.18 11.51 4.35
CA CYS A 174 -16.86 11.83 5.75
C CYS A 174 -18.05 11.54 6.67
N GLY A 175 -19.24 12.02 6.32
CA GLY A 175 -20.47 11.76 7.09
C GLY A 175 -20.82 10.28 7.19
N TYR A 176 -20.51 9.48 6.16
CA TYR A 176 -20.63 8.02 6.24
C TYR A 176 -19.62 7.43 7.21
N ILE A 177 -18.35 7.80 7.11
CA ILE A 177 -17.29 7.34 8.02
C ILE A 177 -17.67 7.66 9.48
N GLU A 178 -18.09 8.88 9.77
CA GLU A 178 -18.47 9.33 11.12
C GLU A 178 -19.61 8.51 11.74
N LYS A 179 -20.50 8.00 10.92
CA LYS A 179 -21.62 7.12 11.37
C LYS A 179 -21.23 5.66 11.50
N HIS A 180 -20.22 5.21 10.76
CA HIS A 180 -19.91 3.79 10.61
C HIS A 180 -18.47 3.40 10.97
N TYR A 181 -17.66 4.30 11.57
CA TYR A 181 -16.25 4.09 11.88
C TYR A 181 -15.95 2.80 12.66
N ALA A 182 -16.91 2.30 13.43
CA ALA A 182 -16.79 1.05 14.18
C ALA A 182 -16.96 -0.21 13.31
N ALA A 183 -17.59 -0.06 12.15
CA ALA A 183 -17.74 -1.15 11.18
C ALA A 183 -16.46 -1.33 10.35
N ASN A 184 -16.40 -2.46 9.65
CA ASN A 184 -15.36 -2.68 8.65
C ASN A 184 -15.73 -1.93 7.36
N ILE A 185 -15.28 -0.69 7.22
CA ILE A 185 -15.52 0.16 6.04
C ILE A 185 -14.52 -0.25 4.96
N SER A 186 -15.03 -0.61 3.80
CA SER A 186 -14.19 -0.89 2.63
C SER A 186 -14.00 0.35 1.76
N LEU A 187 -12.95 0.34 0.97
CA LEU A 187 -12.71 1.40 -0.02
C LEU A 187 -13.80 1.41 -1.11
N CYS A 188 -14.39 0.25 -1.40
CA CYS A 188 -15.53 0.12 -2.30
C CYS A 188 -16.75 0.87 -1.77
N ASP A 189 -17.07 0.74 -0.48
CA ASP A 189 -18.18 1.46 0.14
C ASP A 189 -17.98 2.96 -0.01
N LEU A 190 -16.79 3.46 0.33
CA LEU A 190 -16.46 4.90 0.27
C LEU A 190 -16.49 5.45 -1.16
N SER A 191 -15.94 4.74 -2.12
CA SER A 191 -15.93 5.18 -3.51
C SER A 191 -17.33 5.17 -4.12
N SER A 192 -18.20 4.22 -3.75
CA SER A 192 -19.57 4.14 -4.24
C SER A 192 -20.42 5.35 -3.85
N PHE A 193 -20.17 5.97 -2.68
CA PHE A 193 -20.84 7.19 -2.25
C PHE A 193 -20.51 8.40 -3.11
N THR A 194 -19.35 8.38 -3.73
CA THR A 194 -18.84 9.54 -4.48
C THR A 194 -19.00 9.40 -5.98
N GLY A 195 -19.22 8.18 -6.49
CA GLY A 195 -19.20 7.88 -7.92
C GLY A 195 -17.80 7.89 -8.52
N PHE A 196 -16.75 7.99 -7.71
CA PHE A 196 -15.36 7.98 -8.15
C PHE A 196 -14.80 6.56 -8.22
N SER A 197 -13.76 6.37 -9.04
CA SER A 197 -12.90 5.20 -8.90
C SER A 197 -12.18 5.23 -7.55
N LYS A 198 -11.76 4.07 -7.03
CA LYS A 198 -11.05 3.97 -5.74
C LYS A 198 -9.82 4.88 -5.69
N TYR A 199 -9.01 4.87 -6.75
CA TYR A 199 -7.82 5.73 -6.84
C TYR A 199 -8.18 7.22 -6.83
N HIS A 200 -9.14 7.62 -7.65
CA HIS A 200 -9.57 9.01 -7.73
C HIS A 200 -10.15 9.49 -6.39
N PHE A 201 -10.96 8.65 -5.72
CA PHE A 201 -11.48 8.94 -4.38
C PHE A 201 -10.36 9.19 -3.37
N ILE A 202 -9.36 8.29 -3.27
CA ILE A 202 -8.26 8.45 -2.31
C ILE A 202 -7.51 9.77 -2.57
N ARG A 203 -7.16 10.06 -3.82
CA ARG A 203 -6.46 11.30 -4.17
C ARG A 203 -7.26 12.55 -3.81
N MET A 204 -8.53 12.56 -4.16
CA MET A 204 -9.38 13.72 -3.90
C MET A 204 -9.66 13.91 -2.42
N PHE A 205 -9.93 12.81 -1.70
CA PHE A 205 -10.08 12.83 -0.24
C PHE A 205 -8.82 13.37 0.44
N THR A 206 -7.65 12.83 0.08
CA THR A 206 -6.37 13.27 0.66
C THR A 206 -6.07 14.72 0.32
N LYS A 207 -6.35 15.17 -0.89
CA LYS A 207 -6.18 16.57 -1.30
C LYS A 207 -7.06 17.51 -0.48
N GLU A 208 -8.30 17.14 -0.20
CA GLU A 208 -9.27 17.98 0.49
C GLU A 208 -9.12 17.93 2.02
N LYS A 209 -8.88 16.73 2.59
CA LYS A 209 -8.80 16.53 4.04
C LYS A 209 -7.36 16.56 4.58
N GLY A 210 -6.35 16.56 3.72
CA GLY A 210 -4.93 16.55 4.10
C GLY A 210 -4.42 15.20 4.64
N ILE A 211 -5.30 14.20 4.76
CA ILE A 211 -4.98 12.84 5.23
C ILE A 211 -5.80 11.82 4.44
N SER A 212 -5.32 10.57 4.38
CA SER A 212 -6.04 9.50 3.67
C SER A 212 -7.35 9.11 4.37
N PRO A 213 -8.31 8.49 3.66
CA PRO A 213 -9.54 7.95 4.25
C PRO A 213 -9.29 7.04 5.44
N TYR A 214 -8.32 6.13 5.34
CA TYR A 214 -7.93 5.28 6.44
C TYR A 214 -7.47 6.06 7.68
N ARG A 215 -6.59 7.04 7.49
CA ARG A 215 -6.13 7.93 8.58
C ARG A 215 -7.26 8.75 9.19
N TYR A 216 -8.22 9.15 8.39
CA TYR A 216 -9.41 9.86 8.87
C TYR A 216 -10.23 8.97 9.80
N ILE A 217 -10.46 7.69 9.45
CA ILE A 217 -11.11 6.71 10.33
C ILE A 217 -10.32 6.51 11.63
N GLU A 218 -8.99 6.37 11.56
CA GLU A 218 -8.14 6.25 12.75
C GLU A 218 -8.26 7.48 13.68
N CYS A 219 -8.34 8.69 13.13
CA CYS A 219 -8.55 9.91 13.93
C CYS A 219 -9.88 9.91 14.65
N ILE A 220 -10.97 9.51 13.98
CA ILE A 220 -12.29 9.39 14.60
C ILE A 220 -12.27 8.34 15.72
N LYS A 221 -11.76 7.14 15.45
CA LYS A 221 -11.62 6.09 16.46
C LYS A 221 -10.82 6.56 17.67
N MET A 222 -9.75 7.33 17.45
CA MET A 222 -8.94 7.88 18.54
C MET A 222 -9.68 8.91 19.38
N THR A 223 -10.47 9.77 18.75
CA THR A 223 -11.31 10.76 19.44
C THR A 223 -12.35 10.08 20.31
N GLU A 224 -13.05 9.08 19.77
CA GLU A 224 -14.06 8.33 20.52
C GLU A 224 -13.43 7.47 21.62
N ALA A 225 -12.25 6.86 21.38
CA ALA A 225 -11.52 6.14 22.41
C ALA A 225 -11.21 7.02 23.63
N LYS A 226 -10.75 8.25 23.38
CA LYS A 226 -10.45 9.21 24.47
C LYS A 226 -11.71 9.59 25.23
N LYS A 227 -12.85 9.79 24.56
CA LYS A 227 -14.14 10.10 25.22
C LYS A 227 -14.58 8.95 26.14
N LEU A 228 -14.56 7.72 25.63
CA LEU A 228 -14.97 6.53 26.37
C LEU A 228 -14.05 6.26 27.59
N LEU A 229 -12.74 6.42 27.40
CA LEU A 229 -11.77 6.28 28.51
C LEU A 229 -11.96 7.33 29.60
N LYS A 230 -12.29 8.57 29.23
CA LYS A 230 -12.62 9.66 30.19
C LYS A 230 -13.92 9.37 30.93
N ALA A 231 -14.89 8.74 30.27
CA ALA A 231 -16.16 8.32 30.88
C ALA A 231 -16.01 7.12 31.81
N GLY A 232 -14.81 6.51 31.91
CA GLY A 232 -14.57 5.36 32.78
C GLY A 232 -15.02 4.03 32.20
N GLU A 233 -15.32 3.96 30.91
CA GLU A 233 -15.70 2.71 30.24
C GLU A 233 -14.55 1.69 30.31
N ASP A 234 -14.92 0.41 30.42
CA ASP A 234 -13.93 -0.65 30.47
C ASP A 234 -13.32 -0.95 29.07
N LEU A 235 -12.09 -1.47 29.07
CA LEU A 235 -11.33 -1.70 27.84
C LEU A 235 -11.99 -2.73 26.92
N SER A 236 -12.76 -3.70 27.42
CA SER A 236 -13.46 -4.67 26.59
C SER A 236 -14.58 -3.99 25.80
N ASN A 237 -15.39 -3.18 26.50
CA ASN A 237 -16.46 -2.41 25.90
C ASN A 237 -15.93 -1.43 24.84
N ILE A 238 -14.89 -0.68 25.16
CA ILE A 238 -14.25 0.25 24.21
C ILE A 238 -13.74 -0.49 22.97
N THR A 239 -13.06 -1.63 23.16
CA THR A 239 -12.55 -2.45 22.07
C THR A 239 -13.67 -2.86 21.11
N TYR A 240 -14.78 -3.34 21.68
CA TYR A 240 -15.96 -3.76 20.89
C TYR A 240 -16.64 -2.57 20.20
N GLN A 241 -16.91 -1.48 20.93
CA GLN A 241 -17.59 -0.29 20.39
C GLN A 241 -16.83 0.38 19.25
N LEU A 242 -15.50 0.33 19.27
CA LEU A 242 -14.63 0.90 18.23
C LEU A 242 -14.30 -0.08 17.10
N GLY A 243 -14.82 -1.33 17.14
CA GLY A 243 -14.62 -2.32 16.11
C GLY A 243 -13.20 -2.87 16.03
N PHE A 244 -12.47 -2.96 17.15
CA PHE A 244 -11.18 -3.63 17.20
C PHE A 244 -11.34 -5.13 17.43
N SER A 245 -10.49 -5.93 16.79
CA SER A 245 -10.51 -7.40 16.89
C SER A 245 -10.09 -7.93 18.26
N SER A 246 -9.33 -7.15 19.05
CA SER A 246 -8.86 -7.53 20.39
C SER A 246 -8.42 -6.32 21.20
N GLN A 247 -8.37 -6.49 22.54
CA GLN A 247 -7.82 -5.46 23.44
C GLN A 247 -6.34 -5.17 23.16
N SER A 248 -5.57 -6.16 22.74
CA SER A 248 -4.17 -5.98 22.35
C SER A 248 -4.05 -5.09 21.13
N HIS A 249 -4.90 -5.31 20.13
CA HIS A 249 -4.96 -4.46 18.92
C HIS A 249 -5.34 -3.02 19.30
N PHE A 250 -6.40 -2.83 20.07
CA PHE A 250 -6.79 -1.51 20.58
C PHE A 250 -5.68 -0.83 21.38
N THR A 251 -5.02 -1.56 22.29
CA THR A 251 -3.95 -1.02 23.12
C THR A 251 -2.77 -0.53 22.28
N ASN A 252 -2.36 -1.31 21.28
CA ASN A 252 -1.28 -0.94 20.36
C ASN A 252 -1.66 0.29 19.52
N PHE A 253 -2.86 0.31 18.99
CA PHE A 253 -3.41 1.46 18.26
C PHE A 253 -3.38 2.73 19.14
N PHE A 254 -3.98 2.68 20.33
CA PHE A 254 -4.03 3.83 21.23
C PHE A 254 -2.63 4.32 21.62
N LYS A 255 -1.72 3.39 21.96
CA LYS A 255 -0.33 3.72 22.32
C LYS A 255 0.44 4.35 21.15
N LYS A 256 0.20 3.91 19.91
CA LYS A 256 0.81 4.50 18.71
C LYS A 256 0.54 6.01 18.62
N TYR A 257 -0.68 6.44 18.95
CA TYR A 257 -1.10 7.85 18.81
C TYR A 257 -0.99 8.65 20.10
N ALA A 258 -1.39 8.10 21.24
CA ALA A 258 -1.39 8.79 22.53
C ALA A 258 -0.06 8.74 23.27
N ARG A 259 0.89 7.86 22.85
CA ARG A 259 2.18 7.60 23.50
C ARG A 259 2.09 7.00 24.91
N VAL A 260 0.88 6.80 25.41
CA VAL A 260 0.56 6.13 26.67
C VAL A 260 -0.46 5.02 26.44
N THR A 261 -0.54 4.05 27.34
CA THR A 261 -1.56 2.99 27.24
C THR A 261 -2.95 3.52 27.58
N PRO A 262 -4.05 2.89 27.06
CA PRO A 262 -5.41 3.24 27.45
C PRO A 262 -5.62 3.30 28.96
N LYS A 263 -5.07 2.31 29.70
CA LYS A 263 -5.16 2.25 31.16
C LYS A 263 -4.45 3.43 31.86
N GLN A 264 -3.28 3.84 31.36
CA GLN A 264 -2.59 5.02 31.86
C GLN A 264 -3.39 6.29 31.58
N TYR A 265 -3.96 6.40 30.37
CA TYR A 265 -4.79 7.55 30.00
C TYR A 265 -6.07 7.65 30.84
N SER A 266 -6.79 6.53 31.02
CA SER A 266 -8.00 6.49 31.86
C SER A 266 -7.74 6.93 33.30
N LYS A 267 -6.61 6.51 33.90
CA LYS A 267 -6.23 6.92 35.26
C LYS A 267 -6.05 8.42 35.47
N LEU A 268 -5.84 9.20 34.41
CA LEU A 268 -5.72 10.67 34.52
C LEU A 268 -7.06 11.35 34.85
N TYR A 269 -8.18 10.66 34.59
CA TYR A 269 -9.53 11.20 34.72
C TYR A 269 -10.41 10.43 35.69
N ASN A 270 -10.02 9.20 36.05
CA ASN A 270 -10.81 8.28 36.86
C ASN A 270 -9.97 7.75 38.06
N ALA A 271 -9.14 8.61 38.65
CA ALA A 271 -8.32 8.31 39.83
C ALA A 271 -9.12 8.50 41.14
#